data_c5d6b4a75008523c4f41b8485ae8f540
#
_entry.id   c5d6b4a75008523c4f41b8485ae8f540
#
_cell.length_a   1.000
_cell.length_b   1.000
_cell.length_c   1.000
_cell.angle_alpha   90.00
_cell.angle_beta   90.00
_cell.angle_gamma   90.00
#
_symmetry.space_group_name_H-M   'P 1'
#
loop_
_entity.id
_entity.type
_entity.pdbx_description
1 polymer ?
#
loop_
_entity_poly.entity_id
_entity_poly.type
_entity_poly.pdbx_seq_one_letter_code
_entity_poly.pdbx_strand_id
1 'polypeptide(L)'
;MFGTAKHRLFFAPGYIDYTIVETDKTQEMTEQAKSNISTQGFAMMISTSKSERRNTPMYAIQSMSLVKQYKHITAVDNLNLEIRQGELFSLLGVNGAGKTTAIKMLSCLTKPTCGDALVGGYSITKEPDRVKRLIAVSPQETAVAPNLSVKENLELICGIHGFSKEKTEEKIGALSGQFALDSVLHRKISKLSGGWQRRVSIAMALISQPRILFLDEPTLGLDVLARHDLWNAIRALKGDVTIILTTHYMEEAEALSDRIGIMKDGHLLTVGTAEELIQRAGTRDFESAFVSIVKEGSL
;
A
#
# COMPACT_ATOMS: atom_id res chain seq x y z
N MET A 1 -0.20 -10.00 -34.38
CA MET A 1 0.50 -10.43 -33.13
C MET A 1 -0.08 -9.61 -32.01
N PHE A 2 -0.96 -10.19 -31.20
CA PHE A 2 -1.58 -9.51 -30.06
C PHE A 2 -0.72 -9.75 -28.83
N GLY A 3 -0.23 -8.67 -28.22
CA GLY A 3 0.59 -8.75 -27.03
C GLY A 3 -0.31 -8.97 -25.80
N THR A 4 -0.16 -10.10 -25.14
CA THR A 4 -0.79 -10.35 -23.83
C THR A 4 0.04 -9.69 -22.74
N ALA A 5 -0.47 -8.62 -22.14
CA ALA A 5 0.13 -8.05 -20.94
C ALA A 5 -0.44 -8.76 -19.70
N LYS A 6 0.43 -9.38 -18.89
CA LYS A 6 0.04 -9.95 -17.59
C LYS A 6 0.13 -8.85 -16.54
N HIS A 7 -1.00 -8.47 -15.98
CA HIS A 7 -1.07 -7.56 -14.85
C HIS A 7 -1.39 -8.33 -13.57
N ARG A 8 -0.74 -7.96 -12.46
CA ARG A 8 -0.99 -8.53 -11.14
C ARG A 8 -1.54 -7.45 -10.23
N LEU A 9 -2.77 -7.63 -9.79
CA LEU A 9 -3.39 -6.81 -8.76
C LEU A 9 -3.48 -7.61 -7.45
N PHE A 10 -3.09 -6.96 -6.36
CA PHE A 10 -3.15 -7.58 -5.04
C PHE A 10 -4.39 -7.09 -4.30
N PHE A 11 -5.33 -8.00 -4.03
CA PHE A 11 -6.53 -7.74 -3.25
C PHE A 11 -6.69 -8.78 -2.15
N ALA A 12 -7.17 -8.37 -0.96
CA ALA A 12 -7.65 -9.32 0.03
C ALA A 12 -8.97 -9.95 -0.50
N PRO A 13 -9.10 -11.28 -0.62
CA PRO A 13 -8.46 -12.37 0.11
C PRO A 13 -7.44 -13.22 -0.67
N GLY A 14 -6.76 -12.69 -1.69
CA GLY A 14 -5.74 -13.49 -2.39
C GLY A 14 -5.15 -12.82 -3.63
N TYR A 15 -4.21 -13.52 -4.23
CA TYR A 15 -3.60 -13.15 -5.50
C TYR A 15 -4.57 -13.52 -6.63
N ILE A 16 -4.93 -12.56 -7.48
CA ILE A 16 -5.65 -12.84 -8.71
C ILE A 16 -4.72 -12.53 -9.87
N ASP A 17 -4.22 -13.58 -10.53
CA ASP A 17 -3.60 -13.44 -11.85
C ASP A 17 -4.74 -13.34 -12.87
N TYR A 18 -4.83 -12.24 -13.58
CA TYR A 18 -5.75 -12.15 -14.70
C TYR A 18 -5.01 -11.77 -15.97
N THR A 19 -5.42 -12.39 -17.04
CA THR A 19 -4.99 -12.04 -18.38
C THR A 19 -6.13 -11.28 -19.05
N ILE A 20 -5.92 -10.01 -19.34
CA ILE A 20 -6.88 -9.28 -20.17
C ILE A 20 -6.69 -9.74 -21.60
N VAL A 21 -7.62 -10.55 -22.07
CA VAL A 21 -7.76 -10.82 -23.51
C VAL A 21 -8.66 -9.71 -24.03
N GLU A 22 -8.14 -8.88 -24.93
CA GLU A 22 -8.93 -7.87 -25.62
C GLU A 22 -10.03 -8.57 -26.45
N THR A 23 -11.20 -8.72 -25.89
CA THR A 23 -12.42 -9.08 -26.60
C THR A 23 -13.51 -8.08 -26.28
N ASP A 24 -14.28 -7.69 -27.26
CA ASP A 24 -15.33 -6.65 -27.29
C ASP A 24 -16.56 -6.97 -26.38
N LYS A 25 -16.44 -7.84 -25.36
CA LYS A 25 -17.54 -8.31 -24.53
C LYS A 25 -17.30 -8.16 -23.03
N THR A 26 -17.46 -6.94 -22.55
CA THR A 26 -17.42 -6.59 -21.12
C THR A 26 -18.55 -7.20 -20.28
N GLN A 27 -19.60 -7.75 -20.92
CA GLN A 27 -20.76 -8.33 -20.20
C GLN A 27 -20.53 -9.77 -19.68
N GLU A 28 -19.70 -10.58 -20.32
CA GLU A 28 -19.51 -11.98 -19.93
C GLU A 28 -18.65 -12.19 -18.67
N MET A 29 -17.78 -11.23 -18.31
CA MET A 29 -16.93 -11.36 -17.14
C MET A 29 -17.68 -11.21 -15.80
N THR A 30 -18.81 -10.52 -15.80
CA THR A 30 -19.63 -10.32 -14.60
C THR A 30 -20.45 -11.55 -14.20
N GLU A 31 -20.79 -12.41 -15.14
CA GLU A 31 -21.58 -13.62 -14.85
C GLU A 31 -20.73 -14.80 -14.36
N GLN A 32 -19.50 -14.94 -14.84
CA GLN A 32 -18.61 -16.02 -14.42
C GLN A 32 -18.08 -15.84 -12.98
N ALA A 33 -17.98 -14.60 -12.50
CA ALA A 33 -17.64 -14.32 -11.10
C ALA A 33 -18.77 -14.63 -10.11
N LYS A 34 -20.02 -14.65 -10.59
CA LYS A 34 -21.21 -14.91 -9.75
C LYS A 34 -21.46 -16.41 -9.47
N SER A 35 -20.93 -17.32 -10.27
CA SER A 35 -21.24 -18.75 -10.17
C SER A 35 -20.50 -19.52 -9.08
N ASN A 36 -19.48 -18.94 -8.44
CA ASN A 36 -18.59 -19.65 -7.50
C ASN A 36 -18.74 -19.26 -6.02
N ILE A 37 -19.79 -18.51 -5.64
CA ILE A 37 -20.01 -18.14 -4.22
C ILE A 37 -21.32 -18.74 -3.75
N SER A 38 -21.27 -19.81 -2.92
CA SER A 38 -22.43 -20.38 -2.28
C SER A 38 -23.01 -19.45 -1.21
N THR A 39 -24.31 -19.25 -1.26
CA THR A 39 -25.12 -18.29 -0.49
C THR A 39 -25.20 -18.59 1.03
N GLN A 40 -24.62 -19.66 1.53
CA GLN A 40 -24.75 -20.10 2.93
C GLN A 40 -23.69 -19.54 3.89
N GLY A 41 -22.60 -18.94 3.38
CA GLY A 41 -21.55 -18.35 4.24
C GLY A 41 -21.85 -16.94 4.75
N PHE A 42 -22.82 -16.24 4.17
CA PHE A 42 -23.01 -14.79 4.36
C PHE A 42 -23.85 -14.40 5.59
N ALA A 43 -24.75 -15.26 6.03
CA ALA A 43 -25.67 -14.95 7.14
C ALA A 43 -25.01 -15.02 8.54
N MET A 44 -23.86 -15.69 8.69
CA MET A 44 -23.20 -15.91 9.99
C MET A 44 -22.23 -14.79 10.38
N MET A 45 -21.93 -13.84 9.48
CA MET A 45 -20.91 -12.80 9.67
C MET A 45 -21.43 -11.49 10.26
N ILE A 46 -22.73 -11.27 10.32
CA ILE A 46 -23.31 -9.99 10.79
C ILE A 46 -23.59 -9.97 12.31
N SER A 47 -23.61 -11.13 12.98
CA SER A 47 -23.98 -11.24 14.40
C SER A 47 -22.85 -11.05 15.40
N THR A 48 -21.58 -10.95 14.98
CA THR A 48 -20.44 -10.93 15.91
C THR A 48 -19.77 -9.56 16.13
N SER A 49 -20.33 -8.46 15.59
CA SER A 49 -19.66 -7.16 15.62
C SER A 49 -19.79 -6.36 16.93
N LYS A 50 -20.38 -6.90 17.99
CA LYS A 50 -20.62 -6.13 19.24
C LYS A 50 -19.85 -6.57 20.50
N SER A 51 -19.02 -7.61 20.46
CA SER A 51 -18.34 -8.11 21.66
C SER A 51 -16.81 -8.18 21.63
N GLU A 52 -16.14 -7.77 20.56
CA GLU A 52 -14.67 -7.80 20.50
C GLU A 52 -14.01 -6.41 20.61
N ARG A 53 -14.32 -5.65 21.66
CA ARG A 53 -13.37 -4.66 22.18
C ARG A 53 -12.31 -5.40 22.99
N ARG A 54 -11.56 -6.31 22.34
CA ARG A 54 -10.37 -6.93 22.92
C ARG A 54 -9.15 -6.19 22.40
N ASN A 55 -8.42 -5.52 23.31
CA ASN A 55 -7.03 -5.09 23.18
C ASN A 55 -6.62 -4.79 21.73
N THR A 56 -6.96 -3.61 21.26
CA THR A 56 -6.38 -3.11 20.01
C THR A 56 -4.86 -3.06 20.24
N PRO A 57 -4.04 -3.80 19.49
CA PRO A 57 -2.59 -3.79 19.73
C PRO A 57 -2.10 -2.35 19.59
N MET A 58 -1.22 -1.91 20.47
CA MET A 58 -0.62 -0.56 20.44
C MET A 58 0.10 -0.30 19.10
N TYR A 59 0.60 -1.38 18.46
CA TYR A 59 1.30 -1.35 17.19
C TYR A 59 0.47 -2.00 16.08
N ALA A 60 0.45 -1.34 14.92
CA ALA A 60 -0.11 -1.90 13.69
C ALA A 60 0.84 -2.92 13.06
N ILE A 61 2.16 -2.68 13.18
CA ILE A 61 3.21 -3.57 12.67
C ILE A 61 4.32 -3.68 13.71
N GLN A 62 4.77 -4.91 13.93
CA GLN A 62 5.97 -5.24 14.70
C GLN A 62 6.75 -6.31 13.96
N SER A 63 7.96 -6.00 13.47
CA SER A 63 8.85 -6.97 12.85
C SER A 63 9.94 -7.40 13.83
N MET A 64 10.29 -8.68 13.76
CA MET A 64 11.24 -9.33 14.65
C MET A 64 12.29 -10.03 13.79
N SER A 65 13.46 -9.41 13.69
CA SER A 65 14.62 -9.92 12.98
C SER A 65 14.30 -10.44 11.58
N LEU A 66 13.50 -9.65 10.81
CA LEU A 66 13.13 -10.03 9.46
C LEU A 66 14.34 -10.01 8.54
N VAL A 67 14.55 -11.13 7.84
CA VAL A 67 15.60 -11.28 6.84
C VAL A 67 15.02 -11.73 5.53
N LYS A 68 15.48 -11.14 4.44
CA LYS A 68 15.21 -11.61 3.08
C LYS A 68 16.47 -11.74 2.27
N GLN A 69 16.76 -12.97 1.87
CA GLN A 69 17.87 -13.31 1.00
C GLN A 69 17.34 -13.80 -0.35
N TYR A 70 17.91 -13.32 -1.44
CA TYR A 70 17.70 -13.79 -2.80
C TYR A 70 19.01 -14.31 -3.35
N LYS A 71 19.12 -15.64 -3.49
CA LYS A 71 20.39 -16.30 -3.90
C LYS A 71 21.55 -15.86 -3.00
N HIS A 72 22.42 -14.99 -3.51
CA HIS A 72 23.61 -14.51 -2.80
C HIS A 72 23.47 -13.07 -2.26
N ILE A 73 22.31 -12.44 -2.43
CA ILE A 73 22.07 -11.05 -2.02
C ILE A 73 21.12 -11.03 -0.83
N THR A 74 21.55 -10.49 0.29
CA THR A 74 20.67 -10.19 1.42
C THR A 74 20.05 -8.82 1.16
N ALA A 75 18.77 -8.83 0.76
CA ALA A 75 18.03 -7.62 0.41
C ALA A 75 17.45 -6.89 1.63
N VAL A 76 17.19 -7.60 2.71
CA VAL A 76 16.82 -7.07 4.03
C VAL A 76 17.49 -7.94 5.06
N ASP A 77 18.15 -7.31 6.03
CA ASP A 77 18.87 -7.97 7.10
C ASP A 77 18.44 -7.44 8.47
N ASN A 78 18.00 -8.36 9.33
CA ASN A 78 17.64 -8.12 10.73
C ASN A 78 16.72 -6.90 10.94
N LEU A 79 15.67 -6.73 10.10
CA LEU A 79 14.74 -5.63 10.22
C LEU A 79 13.87 -5.78 11.47
N ASN A 80 14.07 -4.86 12.42
CA ASN A 80 13.26 -4.70 13.62
C ASN A 80 12.56 -3.34 13.55
N LEU A 81 11.23 -3.35 13.40
CA LEU A 81 10.44 -2.15 13.16
C LEU A 81 9.12 -2.21 13.92
N GLU A 82 8.76 -1.11 14.57
CA GLU A 82 7.49 -0.93 15.25
C GLU A 82 6.76 0.29 14.69
N ILE A 83 5.55 0.10 14.18
CA ILE A 83 4.68 1.16 13.63
C ILE A 83 3.39 1.17 14.45
N ARG A 84 3.00 2.35 14.95
CA ARG A 84 1.79 2.55 15.75
C ARG A 84 0.55 2.55 14.86
N GLN A 85 -0.61 2.29 15.47
CA GLN A 85 -1.88 2.42 14.74
C GLN A 85 -2.16 3.87 14.36
N GLY A 86 -2.68 4.07 13.14
CA GLY A 86 -2.99 5.39 12.59
C GLY A 86 -1.76 6.22 12.20
N GLU A 87 -0.56 5.69 12.42
CA GLU A 87 0.70 6.37 12.07
C GLU A 87 0.92 6.40 10.55
N LEU A 88 1.43 7.51 10.04
CA LEU A 88 2.03 7.59 8.72
C LEU A 88 3.55 7.46 8.89
N PHE A 89 4.06 6.31 8.47
CA PHE A 89 5.47 5.93 8.60
C PHE A 89 6.14 5.86 7.23
N SER A 90 7.29 6.50 7.07
CA SER A 90 8.10 6.40 5.85
C SER A 90 9.31 5.51 6.04
N LEU A 91 9.55 4.60 5.09
CA LEU A 91 10.84 3.97 4.87
C LEU A 91 11.60 4.77 3.82
N LEU A 92 12.57 5.56 4.24
CA LEU A 92 13.42 6.39 3.40
C LEU A 92 14.76 5.70 3.13
N GLY A 93 15.25 5.78 1.92
CA GLY A 93 16.58 5.26 1.56
C GLY A 93 16.81 5.30 0.06
N VAL A 94 18.07 5.17 -0.33
CA VAL A 94 18.45 5.11 -1.75
C VAL A 94 17.86 3.90 -2.47
N ASN A 95 17.94 3.90 -3.81
CA ASN A 95 17.52 2.73 -4.59
C ASN A 95 18.39 1.53 -4.21
N GLY A 96 17.73 0.37 -4.05
CA GLY A 96 18.40 -0.86 -3.59
C GLY A 96 18.54 -1.00 -2.07
N ALA A 97 18.14 -0.01 -1.25
CA ALA A 97 18.22 -0.08 0.22
C ALA A 97 17.36 -1.19 0.88
N GLY A 98 16.49 -1.87 0.13
CA GLY A 98 15.66 -2.96 0.65
C GLY A 98 14.20 -2.56 0.94
N LYS A 99 13.80 -1.30 0.76
CA LYS A 99 12.47 -0.75 1.08
C LYS A 99 11.30 -1.55 0.49
N THR A 100 11.28 -1.74 -0.84
CA THR A 100 10.25 -2.52 -1.54
C THR A 100 10.24 -3.98 -1.08
N THR A 101 11.40 -4.56 -0.76
CA THR A 101 11.49 -5.93 -0.21
C THR A 101 10.87 -6.00 1.17
N ALA A 102 11.11 -5.02 2.04
CA ALA A 102 10.48 -4.93 3.37
C ALA A 102 8.95 -4.86 3.24
N ILE A 103 8.41 -3.96 2.39
CA ILE A 103 6.96 -3.90 2.10
C ILE A 103 6.44 -5.25 1.60
N LYS A 104 7.13 -5.90 0.66
CA LYS A 104 6.69 -7.20 0.12
C LYS A 104 6.63 -8.29 1.19
N MET A 105 7.52 -8.30 2.18
CA MET A 105 7.44 -9.23 3.31
C MET A 105 6.27 -8.89 4.23
N LEU A 106 6.17 -7.62 4.67
CA LEU A 106 5.13 -7.17 5.60
C LEU A 106 3.72 -7.30 5.02
N SER A 107 3.58 -7.19 3.69
CA SER A 107 2.30 -7.39 2.97
C SER A 107 2.04 -8.84 2.56
N CYS A 108 2.86 -9.79 2.98
CA CYS A 108 2.75 -11.22 2.60
C CYS A 108 2.84 -11.48 1.08
N LEU A 109 3.46 -10.57 0.30
CA LEU A 109 3.75 -10.77 -1.13
C LEU A 109 4.97 -11.66 -1.35
N THR A 110 5.87 -11.69 -0.37
CA THR A 110 7.01 -12.63 -0.35
C THR A 110 7.24 -13.14 1.07
N LYS A 111 7.61 -14.41 1.18
CA LYS A 111 7.95 -14.98 2.49
C LYS A 111 9.34 -14.48 2.93
N PRO A 112 9.54 -14.13 4.21
CA PRO A 112 10.88 -13.90 4.75
C PRO A 112 11.72 -15.17 4.67
N THR A 113 13.05 -15.01 4.63
CA THR A 113 14.00 -16.13 4.77
C THR A 113 14.11 -16.53 6.22
N CYS A 114 14.15 -15.55 7.14
CA CYS A 114 14.15 -15.72 8.60
C CYS A 114 13.34 -14.61 9.25
N GLY A 115 13.02 -14.81 10.54
CA GLY A 115 12.25 -13.86 11.34
C GLY A 115 10.76 -13.94 11.06
N ASP A 116 9.99 -13.07 11.71
CA ASP A 116 8.55 -12.94 11.55
C ASP A 116 8.13 -11.47 11.76
N ALA A 117 6.89 -11.14 11.43
CA ALA A 117 6.28 -9.88 11.81
C ALA A 117 4.81 -10.08 12.18
N LEU A 118 4.35 -9.28 13.14
CA LEU A 118 2.92 -9.15 13.43
C LEU A 118 2.38 -7.93 12.69
N VAL A 119 1.37 -8.14 11.86
CA VAL A 119 0.65 -7.09 11.12
C VAL A 119 -0.81 -7.15 11.53
N GLY A 120 -1.30 -6.08 12.17
CA GLY A 120 -2.62 -6.09 12.81
C GLY A 120 -2.78 -7.17 13.88
N GLY A 121 -1.68 -7.61 14.51
CA GLY A 121 -1.63 -8.67 15.51
C GLY A 121 -1.53 -10.10 14.94
N TYR A 122 -1.47 -10.27 13.60
CA TYR A 122 -1.34 -11.58 12.95
C TYR A 122 0.05 -11.78 12.34
N SER A 123 0.59 -12.99 12.48
CA SER A 123 1.91 -13.36 11.93
C SER A 123 1.87 -13.44 10.40
N ILE A 124 2.84 -12.79 9.74
CA ILE A 124 2.97 -12.84 8.27
C ILE A 124 3.38 -14.23 7.77
N THR A 125 3.97 -15.07 8.63
CA THR A 125 4.41 -16.41 8.26
C THR A 125 3.39 -17.49 8.59
N LYS A 126 2.65 -17.34 9.71
CA LYS A 126 1.69 -18.35 10.22
C LYS A 126 0.26 -18.06 9.83
N GLU A 127 -0.12 -16.78 9.70
CA GLU A 127 -1.50 -16.34 9.44
C GLU A 127 -1.61 -15.33 8.28
N PRO A 128 -0.92 -15.56 7.13
CA PRO A 128 -0.84 -14.59 6.04
C PRO A 128 -2.22 -14.19 5.49
N ASP A 129 -3.20 -15.10 5.49
CA ASP A 129 -4.53 -14.80 4.98
C ASP A 129 -5.32 -13.84 5.89
N ARG A 130 -5.05 -13.87 7.21
CA ARG A 130 -5.61 -12.88 8.14
C ARG A 130 -4.97 -11.51 7.93
N VAL A 131 -3.64 -11.47 7.74
CA VAL A 131 -2.92 -10.24 7.41
C VAL A 131 -3.47 -9.62 6.13
N LYS A 132 -3.60 -10.40 5.05
CA LYS A 132 -4.09 -9.94 3.75
C LYS A 132 -5.49 -9.30 3.80
N ARG A 133 -6.35 -9.71 4.73
CA ARG A 133 -7.68 -9.12 4.91
C ARG A 133 -7.67 -7.73 5.55
N LEU A 134 -6.56 -7.35 6.18
CA LEU A 134 -6.43 -6.08 6.92
C LEU A 134 -5.68 -5.03 6.11
N ILE A 135 -4.99 -5.43 5.06
CA ILE A 135 -4.06 -4.58 4.34
C ILE A 135 -4.51 -4.29 2.91
N ALA A 136 -4.02 -3.20 2.36
CA ALA A 136 -3.98 -2.98 0.92
C ALA A 136 -2.59 -2.50 0.51
N VAL A 137 -2.25 -2.70 -0.76
CA VAL A 137 -0.98 -2.29 -1.34
C VAL A 137 -1.23 -1.52 -2.63
N SER A 138 -0.67 -0.32 -2.73
CA SER A 138 -0.52 0.38 -4.00
C SER A 138 0.95 0.26 -4.43
N PRO A 139 1.26 -0.61 -5.41
CA PRO A 139 2.63 -0.86 -5.84
C PRO A 139 3.21 0.33 -6.61
N GLN A 140 4.51 0.34 -6.84
CA GLN A 140 5.21 1.38 -7.59
C GLN A 140 4.65 1.54 -9.01
N GLU A 141 4.41 0.44 -9.72
CA GLU A 141 3.66 0.46 -10.98
C GLU A 141 2.17 0.57 -10.70
N THR A 142 1.50 1.52 -11.37
CA THR A 142 0.06 1.71 -11.17
C THR A 142 -0.73 0.51 -11.64
N ALA A 143 -1.48 -0.11 -10.72
CA ALA A 143 -2.29 -1.28 -10.99
C ALA A 143 -3.69 -0.87 -11.46
N VAL A 144 -3.79 -0.29 -12.67
CA VAL A 144 -5.03 0.18 -13.27
C VAL A 144 -5.25 -0.44 -14.65
N ALA A 145 -6.50 -0.64 -15.04
CA ALA A 145 -6.86 -1.11 -16.39
C ALA A 145 -6.94 0.09 -17.35
N PRO A 146 -5.99 0.26 -18.29
CA PRO A 146 -5.84 1.49 -19.06
C PRO A 146 -7.00 1.76 -20.04
N ASN A 147 -7.68 0.72 -20.47
CA ASN A 147 -8.81 0.80 -21.40
C ASN A 147 -10.16 1.08 -20.74
N LEU A 148 -10.25 0.92 -19.43
CA LEU A 148 -11.41 1.26 -18.63
C LEU A 148 -11.36 2.73 -18.19
N SER A 149 -12.53 3.32 -17.94
CA SER A 149 -12.65 4.61 -17.25
C SER A 149 -12.25 4.50 -15.78
N VAL A 150 -12.09 5.64 -15.11
CA VAL A 150 -11.86 5.69 -13.66
C VAL A 150 -12.98 4.97 -12.92
N LYS A 151 -14.23 5.27 -13.25
CA LYS A 151 -15.41 4.65 -12.65
C LYS A 151 -15.40 3.13 -12.81
N GLU A 152 -15.18 2.63 -14.03
CA GLU A 152 -15.14 1.18 -14.31
C GLU A 152 -13.98 0.48 -13.58
N ASN A 153 -12.83 1.13 -13.40
CA ASN A 153 -11.74 0.58 -12.56
C ASN A 153 -12.19 0.42 -11.09
N LEU A 154 -12.86 1.43 -10.53
CA LEU A 154 -13.38 1.38 -9.16
C LEU A 154 -14.50 0.34 -9.03
N GLU A 155 -15.45 0.28 -9.98
CA GLU A 155 -16.51 -0.72 -10.04
C GLU A 155 -15.95 -2.14 -10.14
N LEU A 156 -14.90 -2.36 -10.92
CA LEU A 156 -14.23 -3.66 -11.03
C LEU A 156 -13.75 -4.15 -9.67
N ILE A 157 -13.10 -3.29 -8.88
CA ILE A 157 -12.64 -3.67 -7.54
C ILE A 157 -13.80 -3.91 -6.60
N CYS A 158 -14.83 -3.07 -6.63
CA CYS A 158 -16.05 -3.28 -5.85
C CYS A 158 -16.70 -4.64 -6.18
N GLY A 159 -16.74 -5.01 -7.46
CA GLY A 159 -17.23 -6.30 -7.92
C GLY A 159 -16.43 -7.49 -7.41
N ILE A 160 -15.09 -7.38 -7.40
CA ILE A 160 -14.19 -8.41 -6.85
C ILE A 160 -14.45 -8.61 -5.34
N HIS A 161 -14.77 -7.53 -4.62
CA HIS A 161 -15.13 -7.59 -3.20
C HIS A 161 -16.58 -8.00 -2.95
N GLY A 162 -17.40 -8.21 -3.98
CA GLY A 162 -18.79 -8.63 -3.88
C GLY A 162 -19.75 -7.59 -3.30
N PHE A 163 -19.44 -6.29 -3.44
CA PHE A 163 -20.31 -5.21 -2.96
C PHE A 163 -21.56 -5.10 -3.84
N SER A 164 -22.70 -4.77 -3.21
CA SER A 164 -23.93 -4.44 -3.93
C SER A 164 -23.75 -3.16 -4.75
N LYS A 165 -24.66 -2.90 -5.68
CA LYS A 165 -24.64 -1.70 -6.52
C LYS A 165 -24.68 -0.42 -5.67
N GLU A 166 -25.56 -0.38 -4.67
CA GLU A 166 -25.73 0.75 -3.76
C GLU A 166 -24.43 1.04 -2.98
N LYS A 167 -23.81 -0.05 -2.45
CA LYS A 167 -22.54 0.08 -1.71
C LYS A 167 -21.37 0.48 -2.63
N THR A 168 -21.41 0.04 -3.88
CA THR A 168 -20.43 0.44 -4.90
C THR A 168 -20.54 1.94 -5.20
N GLU A 169 -21.75 2.46 -5.42
CA GLU A 169 -21.98 3.88 -5.66
C GLU A 169 -21.56 4.74 -4.46
N GLU A 170 -21.89 4.32 -3.23
CA GLU A 170 -21.46 5.00 -1.99
C GLU A 170 -19.92 5.10 -1.90
N LYS A 171 -19.22 3.96 -2.11
CA LYS A 171 -17.76 3.92 -2.02
C LYS A 171 -17.08 4.76 -3.10
N ILE A 172 -17.57 4.66 -4.33
CA ILE A 172 -17.04 5.44 -5.46
C ILE A 172 -17.24 6.94 -5.18
N GLY A 173 -18.42 7.36 -4.72
CA GLY A 173 -18.69 8.74 -4.38
C GLY A 173 -17.74 9.27 -3.28
N ALA A 174 -17.56 8.51 -2.20
CA ALA A 174 -16.66 8.89 -1.11
C ALA A 174 -15.21 9.03 -1.59
N LEU A 175 -14.69 8.03 -2.33
CA LEU A 175 -13.32 8.05 -2.84
C LEU A 175 -13.11 9.09 -3.94
N SER A 176 -14.13 9.32 -4.78
CA SER A 176 -14.09 10.34 -5.82
C SER A 176 -13.92 11.74 -5.21
N GLY A 177 -14.68 12.07 -4.17
CA GLY A 177 -14.50 13.32 -3.43
C GLY A 177 -13.13 13.42 -2.75
N GLN A 178 -12.70 12.36 -2.05
CA GLN A 178 -11.44 12.35 -1.31
C GLN A 178 -10.20 12.50 -2.22
N PHE A 179 -10.20 11.90 -3.39
CA PHE A 179 -9.10 11.95 -4.36
C PHE A 179 -9.34 12.93 -5.51
N ALA A 180 -10.40 13.76 -5.43
CA ALA A 180 -10.82 14.73 -6.44
C ALA A 180 -11.00 14.12 -7.85
N LEU A 181 -11.57 12.89 -7.94
CA LEU A 181 -11.69 12.15 -9.20
C LEU A 181 -12.93 12.54 -10.02
N ASP A 182 -13.85 13.35 -9.50
CA ASP A 182 -15.15 13.67 -10.12
C ASP A 182 -15.00 14.16 -11.55
N SER A 183 -14.03 15.05 -11.80
CA SER A 183 -13.80 15.64 -13.14
C SER A 183 -13.26 14.65 -14.17
N VAL A 184 -12.75 13.50 -13.73
CA VAL A 184 -12.15 12.47 -14.60
C VAL A 184 -12.86 11.13 -14.53
N LEU A 185 -13.92 11.01 -13.73
CA LEU A 185 -14.58 9.74 -13.38
C LEU A 185 -14.97 8.91 -14.63
N HIS A 186 -15.40 9.55 -15.69
CA HIS A 186 -15.82 8.90 -16.95
C HIS A 186 -14.71 8.86 -18.03
N ARG A 187 -13.51 9.37 -17.72
CA ARG A 187 -12.38 9.35 -18.66
C ARG A 187 -11.62 8.04 -18.58
N LYS A 188 -11.18 7.50 -19.72
CA LYS A 188 -10.31 6.32 -19.77
C LYS A 188 -8.97 6.62 -19.10
N ILE A 189 -8.46 5.65 -18.33
CA ILE A 189 -7.18 5.77 -17.62
C ILE A 189 -6.03 6.08 -18.58
N SER A 190 -6.00 5.48 -19.78
CA SER A 190 -4.97 5.73 -20.79
C SER A 190 -4.89 7.18 -21.29
N LYS A 191 -5.90 8.00 -21.00
CA LYS A 191 -5.96 9.43 -21.36
C LYS A 191 -5.63 10.36 -20.19
N LEU A 192 -5.24 9.82 -19.06
CA LEU A 192 -4.91 10.57 -17.84
C LEU A 192 -3.39 10.67 -17.65
N SER A 193 -2.95 11.78 -17.02
CA SER A 193 -1.56 11.91 -16.57
C SER A 193 -1.22 10.87 -15.49
N GLY A 194 0.07 10.62 -15.28
CA GLY A 194 0.56 9.70 -14.24
C GLY A 194 0.03 10.02 -12.84
N GLY A 195 -0.10 11.31 -12.50
CA GLY A 195 -0.67 11.74 -11.22
C GLY A 195 -2.12 11.30 -11.02
N TRP A 196 -2.96 11.43 -12.04
CA TRP A 196 -4.33 10.93 -12.01
C TRP A 196 -4.39 9.41 -11.91
N GLN A 197 -3.57 8.71 -12.70
CA GLN A 197 -3.49 7.25 -12.63
C GLN A 197 -3.07 6.78 -11.24
N ARG A 198 -2.14 7.49 -10.59
CA ARG A 198 -1.68 7.19 -9.24
C ARG A 198 -2.77 7.39 -8.18
N ARG A 199 -3.52 8.50 -8.27
CA ARG A 199 -4.68 8.74 -7.39
C ARG A 199 -5.73 7.64 -7.53
N VAL A 200 -6.04 7.22 -8.76
CA VAL A 200 -6.98 6.12 -9.01
C VAL A 200 -6.46 4.81 -8.42
N SER A 201 -5.18 4.48 -8.59
CA SER A 201 -4.57 3.27 -8.04
C SER A 201 -4.68 3.22 -6.50
N ILE A 202 -4.43 4.34 -5.82
CA ILE A 202 -4.58 4.42 -4.36
C ILE A 202 -6.06 4.35 -3.94
N ALA A 203 -6.94 5.03 -4.65
CA ALA A 203 -8.39 4.95 -4.39
C ALA A 203 -8.91 3.52 -4.54
N MET A 204 -8.47 2.78 -5.58
CA MET A 204 -8.79 1.35 -5.75
C MET A 204 -8.32 0.51 -4.56
N ALA A 205 -7.13 0.75 -4.03
CA ALA A 205 -6.61 0.05 -2.85
C ALA A 205 -7.46 0.31 -1.59
N LEU A 206 -8.06 1.51 -1.47
CA LEU A 206 -8.90 1.89 -0.33
C LEU A 206 -10.34 1.36 -0.38
N ILE A 207 -10.80 0.80 -1.51
CA ILE A 207 -12.16 0.24 -1.64
C ILE A 207 -12.44 -0.82 -0.58
N SER A 208 -11.45 -1.64 -0.23
CA SER A 208 -11.57 -2.68 0.80
C SER A 208 -11.63 -2.14 2.23
N GLN A 209 -11.43 -0.83 2.44
CA GLN A 209 -11.32 -0.18 3.75
C GLN A 209 -10.24 -0.84 4.63
N PRO A 210 -8.99 -0.90 4.16
CA PRO A 210 -7.92 -1.56 4.89
C PRO A 210 -7.59 -0.83 6.19
N ARG A 211 -7.11 -1.56 7.20
CA ARG A 211 -6.54 -0.96 8.42
C ARG A 211 -5.11 -0.46 8.21
N ILE A 212 -4.41 -1.06 7.24
CA ILE A 212 -3.01 -0.76 6.94
C ILE A 212 -2.85 -0.63 5.43
N LEU A 213 -2.31 0.48 4.97
CA LEU A 213 -2.06 0.78 3.56
C LEU A 213 -0.55 0.87 3.31
N PHE A 214 -0.06 0.05 2.38
CA PHE A 214 1.30 0.13 1.88
C PHE A 214 1.34 0.90 0.57
N LEU A 215 2.20 1.92 0.50
CA LEU A 215 2.43 2.75 -0.68
C LEU A 215 3.90 2.62 -1.09
N ASP A 216 4.17 1.98 -2.24
CA ASP A 216 5.54 1.83 -2.74
C ASP A 216 5.84 2.94 -3.73
N GLU A 217 6.69 3.89 -3.32
CA GLU A 217 7.12 5.09 -4.07
C GLU A 217 5.93 5.84 -4.72
N PRO A 218 4.97 6.34 -3.92
CA PRO A 218 3.70 6.85 -4.44
C PRO A 218 3.82 8.05 -5.38
N THR A 219 4.86 8.84 -5.29
CA THR A 219 5.03 10.07 -6.09
C THR A 219 6.11 9.98 -7.15
N LEU A 220 6.66 8.78 -7.37
CA LEU A 220 7.70 8.60 -8.38
C LEU A 220 7.22 9.03 -9.77
N GLY A 221 8.02 9.91 -10.41
CA GLY A 221 7.74 10.39 -11.77
C GLY A 221 6.60 11.41 -11.88
N LEU A 222 6.07 11.91 -10.77
CA LEU A 222 5.07 12.97 -10.76
C LEU A 222 5.73 14.36 -10.80
N ASP A 223 5.08 15.31 -11.50
CA ASP A 223 5.44 16.72 -11.40
C ASP A 223 5.12 17.29 -10.01
N VAL A 224 5.62 18.50 -9.73
CA VAL A 224 5.51 19.13 -8.40
C VAL A 224 4.06 19.30 -7.96
N LEU A 225 3.17 19.75 -8.84
CA LEU A 225 1.76 20.00 -8.49
C LEU A 225 1.03 18.69 -8.22
N ALA A 226 1.16 17.70 -9.10
CA ALA A 226 0.57 16.38 -8.93
C ALA A 226 1.05 15.70 -7.64
N ARG A 227 2.34 15.89 -7.27
CA ARG A 227 2.92 15.40 -6.02
C ARG A 227 2.26 16.04 -4.80
N HIS A 228 2.17 17.37 -4.76
CA HIS A 228 1.52 18.10 -3.65
C HIS A 228 0.05 17.71 -3.48
N ASP A 229 -0.66 17.59 -4.57
CA ASP A 229 -2.06 17.16 -4.55
C ASP A 229 -2.22 15.73 -3.99
N LEU A 230 -1.32 14.82 -4.38
CA LEU A 230 -1.31 13.45 -3.87
C LEU A 230 -0.93 13.41 -2.38
N TRP A 231 0.03 14.23 -1.94
CA TRP A 231 0.39 14.36 -0.53
C TRP A 231 -0.82 14.80 0.32
N ASN A 232 -1.60 15.76 -0.16
CA ASN A 232 -2.81 16.22 0.54
C ASN A 232 -3.83 15.07 0.67
N ALA A 233 -4.03 14.28 -0.38
CA ALA A 233 -4.92 13.13 -0.35
C ALA A 233 -4.44 12.03 0.60
N ILE A 234 -3.13 11.75 0.64
CA ILE A 234 -2.53 10.78 1.58
C ILE A 234 -2.61 11.30 3.02
N ARG A 235 -2.31 12.58 3.24
CA ARG A 235 -2.39 13.20 4.57
C ARG A 235 -3.80 13.15 5.16
N ALA A 236 -4.83 13.28 4.33
CA ALA A 236 -6.22 13.16 4.74
C ALA A 236 -6.63 11.76 5.23
N LEU A 237 -5.83 10.73 4.97
CA LEU A 237 -6.03 9.36 5.49
C LEU A 237 -5.43 9.14 6.88
N LYS A 238 -4.58 10.06 7.34
CA LYS A 238 -3.82 9.92 8.58
C LYS A 238 -4.75 9.84 9.78
N GLY A 239 -4.47 8.91 10.69
CA GLY A 239 -5.30 8.64 11.87
C GLY A 239 -6.34 7.55 11.61
N ASP A 240 -7.00 7.53 10.46
CA ASP A 240 -8.01 6.53 10.10
C ASP A 240 -7.38 5.22 9.61
N VAL A 241 -6.28 5.34 8.86
CA VAL A 241 -5.54 4.20 8.28
C VAL A 241 -4.07 4.31 8.68
N THR A 242 -3.46 3.21 9.09
CA THR A 242 -2.01 3.16 9.25
C THR A 242 -1.36 3.11 7.88
N ILE A 243 -0.44 4.03 7.58
CA ILE A 243 0.17 4.13 6.26
C ILE A 243 1.66 3.86 6.36
N ILE A 244 2.15 2.98 5.53
CA ILE A 244 3.58 2.74 5.35
C ILE A 244 3.92 3.10 3.91
N LEU A 245 4.72 4.13 3.72
CA LEU A 245 5.19 4.50 2.40
C LEU A 245 6.71 4.27 2.27
N THR A 246 7.14 3.85 1.09
CA THR A 246 8.56 3.90 0.74
C THR A 246 8.83 5.11 -0.14
N THR A 247 9.95 5.72 0.06
CA THR A 247 10.40 6.83 -0.78
C THR A 247 11.92 6.94 -0.79
N HIS A 248 12.45 7.58 -1.82
CA HIS A 248 13.81 8.09 -1.86
C HIS A 248 13.84 9.62 -1.86
N TYR A 249 12.67 10.27 -1.80
CA TYR A 249 12.54 11.73 -1.70
C TYR A 249 12.47 12.13 -0.22
N MET A 250 13.48 12.88 0.24
CA MET A 250 13.57 13.37 1.62
C MET A 250 12.44 14.33 1.95
N GLU A 251 12.09 15.22 1.00
CA GLU A 251 10.97 16.15 1.13
C GLU A 251 9.63 15.43 1.38
N GLU A 252 9.40 14.29 0.72
CA GLU A 252 8.18 13.50 0.90
C GLU A 252 8.11 12.89 2.30
N ALA A 253 9.22 12.28 2.74
CA ALA A 253 9.31 11.68 4.05
C ALA A 253 9.11 12.73 5.16
N GLU A 254 9.78 13.89 5.05
CA GLU A 254 9.66 14.99 6.01
C GLU A 254 8.26 15.59 6.04
N ALA A 255 7.65 15.83 4.86
CA ALA A 255 6.35 16.51 4.77
C ALA A 255 5.17 15.65 5.23
N LEU A 256 5.24 14.32 5.10
CA LEU A 256 4.09 13.44 5.32
C LEU A 256 4.16 12.69 6.65
N SER A 257 5.35 12.28 7.10
CA SER A 257 5.49 11.20 8.07
C SER A 257 5.47 11.68 9.52
N ASP A 258 4.88 10.86 10.39
CA ASP A 258 5.05 11.02 11.84
C ASP A 258 6.43 10.59 12.28
N ARG A 259 6.92 9.47 11.72
CA ARG A 259 8.27 8.99 11.91
C ARG A 259 8.82 8.43 10.61
N ILE A 260 10.14 8.49 10.50
CA ILE A 260 10.90 8.09 9.33
C ILE A 260 11.91 7.02 9.77
N GLY A 261 11.90 5.88 9.07
CA GLY A 261 12.95 4.87 9.18
C GLY A 261 13.94 5.03 8.02
N ILE A 262 15.20 5.24 8.31
CA ILE A 262 16.26 5.34 7.29
C ILE A 262 16.85 3.96 7.04
N MET A 263 16.75 3.50 5.78
CA MET A 263 17.30 2.22 5.33
C MET A 263 18.49 2.39 4.40
N LYS A 264 19.50 1.53 4.58
CA LYS A 264 20.66 1.40 3.70
C LYS A 264 21.12 -0.06 3.66
N ASP A 265 21.44 -0.54 2.46
CA ASP A 265 22.04 -1.87 2.23
C ASP A 265 21.33 -3.02 2.98
N GLY A 266 20.00 -2.96 3.01
CA GLY A 266 19.14 -3.95 3.69
C GLY A 266 18.93 -3.72 5.19
N HIS A 267 19.61 -2.76 5.81
CA HIS A 267 19.53 -2.48 7.24
C HIS A 267 18.68 -1.24 7.53
N LEU A 268 17.93 -1.29 8.63
CA LEU A 268 17.28 -0.13 9.23
C LEU A 268 18.30 0.56 10.17
N LEU A 269 18.81 1.72 9.76
CA LEU A 269 19.84 2.42 10.51
C LEU A 269 19.29 3.13 11.74
N THR A 270 18.14 3.80 11.60
CA THR A 270 17.52 4.59 12.66
C THR A 270 16.04 4.83 12.37
N VAL A 271 15.28 5.16 13.41
CA VAL A 271 13.88 5.62 13.34
C VAL A 271 13.71 6.84 14.24
N GLY A 272 12.98 7.85 13.77
CA GLY A 272 12.65 9.04 14.53
C GLY A 272 11.74 9.99 13.76
N THR A 273 11.27 11.07 14.38
CA THR A 273 10.69 12.21 13.66
C THR A 273 11.78 12.92 12.86
N ALA A 274 11.42 13.76 11.90
CA ALA A 274 12.42 14.55 11.16
C ALA A 274 13.28 15.38 12.12
N GLU A 275 12.67 16.03 13.11
CA GLU A 275 13.33 16.86 14.12
C GLU A 275 14.30 16.03 14.99
N GLU A 276 13.88 14.82 15.44
CA GLU A 276 14.74 13.91 16.22
C GLU A 276 15.96 13.47 15.40
N LEU A 277 15.79 13.22 14.10
CA LEU A 277 16.86 12.80 13.21
C LEU A 277 17.84 13.94 12.93
N ILE A 278 17.35 15.17 12.71
CA ILE A 278 18.17 16.38 12.58
C ILE A 278 19.01 16.61 13.85
N GLN A 279 18.36 16.54 15.02
CA GLN A 279 19.04 16.74 16.29
C GLN A 279 20.10 15.66 16.55
N ARG A 280 19.79 14.39 16.27
CA ARG A 280 20.72 13.26 16.44
C ARG A 280 21.95 13.37 15.55
N ALA A 281 21.76 13.83 14.30
CA ALA A 281 22.85 14.05 13.36
C ALA A 281 23.62 15.35 13.61
N GLY A 282 23.15 16.24 14.48
CA GLY A 282 23.78 17.54 14.76
C GLY A 282 23.78 18.47 13.55
N THR A 283 22.76 18.36 12.67
CA THR A 283 22.67 19.13 11.42
C THR A 283 21.60 20.22 11.50
N ARG A 284 21.47 21.05 10.43
CA ARG A 284 20.49 22.15 10.39
C ARG A 284 19.19 21.79 9.68
N ASP A 285 19.24 20.80 8.83
CA ASP A 285 18.13 20.38 7.96
C ASP A 285 18.13 18.86 7.81
N PHE A 286 16.98 18.34 7.34
CA PHE A 286 16.76 16.91 7.23
C PHE A 286 17.61 16.24 6.13
N GLU A 287 17.90 16.94 5.03
CA GLU A 287 18.74 16.41 3.96
C GLU A 287 20.18 16.15 4.47
N SER A 288 20.75 17.13 5.17
CA SER A 288 22.06 16.99 5.82
C SER A 288 22.09 15.87 6.86
N ALA A 289 20.99 15.73 7.64
CA ALA A 289 20.84 14.65 8.62
C ALA A 289 20.82 13.28 7.94
N PHE A 290 20.05 13.12 6.89
CA PHE A 290 20.00 11.88 6.12
C PHE A 290 21.38 11.49 5.58
N VAL A 291 22.10 12.44 4.97
CA VAL A 291 23.44 12.19 4.41
C VAL A 291 24.43 11.77 5.51
N SER A 292 24.41 12.42 6.68
CA SER A 292 25.27 12.07 7.83
C SER A 292 24.98 10.66 8.31
N ILE A 293 23.71 10.35 8.61
CA ILE A 293 23.28 9.03 9.12
C ILE A 293 23.65 7.91 8.14
N VAL A 294 23.43 8.13 6.83
CA VAL A 294 23.75 7.13 5.80
C VAL A 294 25.26 6.93 5.65
N LYS A 295 26.09 7.96 5.83
CA LYS A 295 27.56 7.85 5.82
C LYS A 295 28.09 7.13 7.06
N GLU A 296 27.61 7.46 8.25
CA GLU A 296 28.01 6.84 9.51
C GLU A 296 27.61 5.36 9.60
N GLY A 297 26.43 5.01 9.11
CA GLY A 297 25.98 3.60 9.01
C GLY A 297 26.75 2.75 7.98
N SER A 298 27.85 3.29 7.41
CA SER A 298 28.75 2.58 6.48
C SER A 298 30.06 2.14 7.15
N LEU A 299 30.24 2.43 8.44
CA LEU A 299 31.37 2.03 9.27
C LEU A 299 30.98 0.83 10.17
#